data_3185db1551d5ee05bd2df14c646172c4
#
_entry.id   3185db1551d5ee05bd2df14c646172c4
#
_cell.length_a   1.000
_cell.length_b   1.000
_cell.length_c   1.000
_cell.angle_alpha   90.00
_cell.angle_beta   90.00
_cell.angle_gamma   90.00
#
_symmetry.space_group_name_H-M   'P 1'
#
loop_
_entity.id
_entity.type
_entity.pdbx_description
1 polymer ?
#
loop_
_entity_poly.entity_id
_entity_poly.type
_entity_poly.pdbx_seq_one_letter_code
_entity_poly.pdbx_strand_id
1 'polypeptide(L)' 'METKKSLDLVINSLHKLSKSENEINELYLFIFQNLDQFFEISERMVKEVKNIRDKYPKNWREMVAMTMFSTL' A
#
# COMPACT_ATOMS: atom_id res chain seq x y z
N MET A 1 -14.80 11.95 -1.81
CA MET A 1 -13.91 11.02 -1.12
C MET A 1 -12.89 11.75 -0.26
N GLU A 2 -12.60 11.20 0.88
CA GLU A 2 -11.73 11.83 1.85
C GLU A 2 -10.32 11.30 1.74
N THR A 3 -9.56 11.89 0.84
CA THR A 3 -8.19 11.47 0.61
C THR A 3 -7.36 11.51 1.90
N LYS A 4 -7.56 12.55 2.70
CA LYS A 4 -6.81 12.69 3.94
C LYS A 4 -7.07 11.54 4.90
N LYS A 5 -8.32 11.12 5.03
CA LYS A 5 -8.65 9.99 5.90
C LYS A 5 -8.01 8.71 5.40
N SER A 6 -8.03 8.53 4.09
CA SER A 6 -7.41 7.35 3.50
C SER A 6 -5.91 7.32 3.78
N LEU A 7 -5.25 8.46 3.64
CA LEU A 7 -3.83 8.54 3.89
C LEU A 7 -3.50 8.33 5.37
N ASP A 8 -4.31 8.85 6.26
CA ASP A 8 -4.11 8.64 7.69
C ASP A 8 -4.23 7.17 8.03
N LEU A 9 -5.22 6.50 7.45
CA LEU A 9 -5.39 5.06 7.67
C LEU A 9 -4.17 4.30 7.16
N VAL A 10 -3.68 4.66 5.98
CA VAL A 10 -2.53 3.99 5.39
C VAL A 10 -1.31 4.14 6.28
N ILE A 11 -1.00 5.35 6.71
CA ILE A 11 0.22 5.58 7.50
C ILE A 11 0.12 4.88 8.85
N ASN A 12 -1.04 4.90 9.48
CA ASN A 12 -1.23 4.22 10.74
C ASN A 12 -1.08 2.72 10.60
N SER A 13 -1.63 2.16 9.53
CA SER A 13 -1.52 0.73 9.28
C SER A 13 -0.07 0.33 9.02
N LEU A 14 0.66 1.13 8.27
CA LEU A 14 2.05 0.85 7.98
C LEU A 14 2.89 0.85 9.25
N HIS A 15 2.64 1.78 10.16
CA HIS A 15 3.36 1.83 11.43
C HIS A 15 3.09 0.60 12.28
N LYS A 16 1.92 0.02 12.17
CA LYS A 16 1.60 -1.21 12.88
C LYS A 16 2.29 -2.42 12.29
N LEU A 17 2.48 -2.40 10.97
CA LEU A 17 2.97 -3.57 10.25
C LEU A 17 4.48 -3.59 10.11
N SER A 18 5.14 -2.45 10.19
CA SER A 18 6.56 -2.37 9.96
C SER A 18 7.20 -1.40 10.95
N LYS A 19 8.45 -1.68 11.31
CA LYS A 19 9.21 -0.80 12.17
C LYS A 19 10.32 -0.08 11.41
N SER A 20 10.46 -0.40 10.13
CA SER A 20 11.47 0.22 9.30
C SER A 20 10.90 1.46 8.63
N GLU A 21 11.48 2.62 8.93
CA GLU A 21 11.01 3.86 8.33
C GLU A 21 11.19 3.86 6.82
N ASN A 22 12.26 3.26 6.34
CA ASN A 22 12.48 3.15 4.89
C ASN A 22 11.37 2.37 4.22
N GLU A 23 10.99 1.26 4.82
CA GLU A 23 9.91 0.45 4.29
C GLU A 23 8.58 1.18 4.34
N ILE A 24 8.30 1.83 5.46
CA ILE A 24 7.07 2.58 5.62
C ILE A 24 6.98 3.69 4.57
N ASN A 25 8.05 4.42 4.38
CA ASN A 25 8.07 5.51 3.40
C ASN A 25 7.89 4.99 1.98
N GLU A 26 8.54 3.89 1.66
CA GLU A 26 8.45 3.31 0.33
C GLU A 26 7.02 2.86 0.03
N LEU A 27 6.42 2.14 0.96
CA LEU A 27 5.05 1.66 0.79
C LEU A 27 4.05 2.81 0.76
N TYR A 28 4.24 3.78 1.64
CA TYR A 28 3.36 4.93 1.71
C TYR A 28 3.39 5.71 0.39
N LEU A 29 4.58 5.97 -0.12
CA LEU A 29 4.72 6.70 -1.38
C LEU A 29 4.05 5.96 -2.54
N PHE A 30 4.26 4.67 -2.60
CA PHE A 30 3.65 3.87 -3.65
C PHE A 30 2.13 3.94 -3.59
N ILE A 31 1.57 3.77 -2.39
CA ILE A 31 0.13 3.81 -2.22
C ILE A 31 -0.40 5.22 -2.51
N PHE A 32 0.30 6.24 -2.04
CA PHE A 32 -0.11 7.62 -2.27
C PHE A 32 -0.16 7.94 -3.76
N GLN A 33 0.83 7.50 -4.51
CA GLN A 33 0.90 7.79 -5.94
C GLN A 33 -0.15 7.05 -6.75
N ASN A 34 -0.72 5.99 -6.17
CA ASN A 34 -1.66 5.14 -6.89
C ASN A 34 -3.00 5.00 -6.16
N LEU A 35 -3.37 6.01 -5.38
CA LEU A 35 -4.58 5.93 -4.57
C LEU A 35 -5.84 5.57 -5.36
N ASP A 36 -5.99 6.17 -6.54
CA ASP A 36 -7.18 5.94 -7.35
C ASP A 36 -7.12 4.65 -8.18
N GLN A 37 -6.03 3.93 -8.11
CA GLN A 37 -5.91 2.66 -8.80
C GLN A 37 -6.39 1.48 -7.95
N PHE A 38 -6.34 1.61 -6.64
CA PHE A 38 -6.73 0.53 -5.74
C PHE A 38 -8.24 0.37 -5.68
N PHE A 39 -8.68 -0.90 -5.54
CA PHE A 39 -10.10 -1.20 -5.35
C PHE A 39 -10.65 -0.51 -4.11
N GLU A 40 -9.87 -0.53 -3.05
CA GLU A 40 -10.28 0.08 -1.80
C GLU A 40 -9.05 0.50 -1.03
N ILE A 41 -9.21 1.46 -0.15
CA ILE A 41 -8.16 1.86 0.76
C ILE A 41 -8.58 1.41 2.16
N SER A 42 -7.93 0.38 2.66
CA SER A 42 -8.30 -0.21 3.94
C SER A 42 -7.05 -0.78 4.60
N GLU A 43 -7.19 -1.12 5.88
CA GLU A 43 -6.10 -1.75 6.61
C GLU A 43 -5.72 -3.09 5.99
N ARG A 44 -6.72 -3.82 5.53
CA ARG A 44 -6.51 -5.10 4.86
C ARG A 44 -5.67 -4.91 3.59
N MET A 45 -5.99 -3.88 2.82
CA MET A 45 -5.25 -3.58 1.60
C MET A 45 -3.79 -3.28 1.91
N VAL A 46 -3.55 -2.47 2.92
CA VAL A 46 -2.18 -2.11 3.32
C VAL A 46 -1.41 -3.37 3.73
N LYS A 47 -2.06 -4.24 4.48
CA LYS A 47 -1.43 -5.49 4.91
C LYS A 47 -1.05 -6.35 3.72
N GLU A 48 -1.94 -6.43 2.74
CA GLU A 48 -1.67 -7.21 1.53
C GLU A 48 -0.49 -6.65 0.75
N VAL A 49 -0.43 -5.33 0.61
CA VAL A 49 0.67 -4.70 -0.08
C VAL A 49 1.99 -5.05 0.59
N LYS A 50 2.03 -4.97 1.91
CA LYS A 50 3.25 -5.32 2.65
C LYS A 50 3.60 -6.79 2.45
N ASN A 51 2.62 -7.68 2.49
CA ASN A 51 2.86 -9.10 2.28
C ASN A 51 3.46 -9.37 0.90
N ILE A 52 2.93 -8.71 -0.10
CA ILE A 52 3.42 -8.87 -1.47
C ILE A 52 4.86 -8.36 -1.56
N ARG A 53 5.16 -7.24 -0.93
CA ARG A 53 6.50 -6.70 -0.93
C ARG A 53 7.49 -7.66 -0.26
N ASP A 54 7.08 -8.24 0.85
CA ASP A 54 7.95 -9.19 1.56
C ASP A 54 8.21 -10.45 0.72
N LYS A 55 7.20 -10.87 -0.02
CA LYS A 55 7.28 -12.10 -0.80
C LYS A 55 8.00 -11.89 -2.13
N TYR A 56 7.83 -10.72 -2.73
CA TYR A 56 8.40 -10.42 -4.04
C TYR A 56 9.16 -9.09 -3.99
N PRO A 57 10.28 -9.06 -3.28
CA PRO A 57 10.96 -7.77 -3.04
C PRO A 57 11.46 -7.06 -4.29
N LYS A 58 11.67 -7.79 -5.38
CA LYS A 58 12.20 -7.18 -6.59
C LYS A 58 11.14 -6.62 -7.53
N ASN A 59 9.94 -7.22 -7.52
CA ASN A 59 8.88 -6.78 -8.42
C ASN A 59 7.55 -6.67 -7.72
N TRP A 60 7.58 -6.28 -6.45
CA TRP A 60 6.36 -6.17 -5.66
C TRP A 60 5.40 -5.12 -6.22
N ARG A 61 5.93 -4.07 -6.83
CA ARG A 61 5.06 -3.02 -7.40
C ARG A 61 4.19 -3.58 -8.51
N GLU A 62 4.79 -4.37 -9.39
CA GLU A 62 4.04 -5.02 -10.46
C GLU A 62 3.01 -6.00 -9.91
N MET A 63 3.42 -6.77 -8.90
CA MET A 63 2.53 -7.76 -8.31
C MET A 63 1.34 -7.10 -7.64
N VAL A 64 1.55 -5.98 -6.96
CA VAL A 64 0.46 -5.24 -6.36
C VAL A 64 -0.50 -4.71 -7.43
N ALA A 65 0.06 -4.16 -8.49
CA ALA A 65 -0.77 -3.63 -9.58
C ALA A 65 -1.64 -4.72 -10.20
N MET A 66 -1.05 -5.88 -10.43
CA MET A 66 -1.78 -6.99 -11.03
C MET A 66 -2.85 -7.56 -10.11
N THR A 67 -2.62 -7.48 -8.81
CA THR A 67 -3.49 -8.12 -7.84
C THR A 67 -4.55 -7.18 -7.28
N MET A 68 -4.19 -5.92 -7.06
CA MET A 68 -5.00 -5.02 -6.25
C MET A 68 -5.50 -3.78 -6.97
N PHE A 69 -4.98 -3.48 -8.16
CA PHE A 69 -5.46 -2.33 -8.91
C PHE A 69 -6.75 -2.69 -9.65
N SER A 70 -7.66 -1.70 -9.72
CA SER A 70 -8.96 -1.90 -10.35
C SER A 70 -8.95 -1.54 -11.84
N THR A 71 -7.83 -1.16 -12.38
CA THR A 71 -7.74 -0.78 -13.78
C THR A 71 -7.87 -1.97 -14.70
N LEU A 72 -8.34 -1.69 -15.86
CA LEU A 72 -8.42 -2.69 -16.94
C LEU A 72 -7.56 -2.30 -18.08
#